data_a8775231b0ba660e1b351a531e282f42
#
_entry.id   a8775231b0ba660e1b351a531e282f42
#
_cell.length_a   1.000
_cell.length_b   1.000
_cell.length_c   1.000
_cell.angle_alpha   90.00
_cell.angle_beta   90.00
_cell.angle_gamma   90.00
#
_symmetry.space_group_name_H-M   'P 1'
#
loop_
_entity.id
_entity.type
_entity.pdbx_description
1 polymer ?
#
loop_
_entity_poly.entity_id
_entity_poly.type
_entity_poly.pdbx_seq_one_letter_code
_entity_poly.pdbx_strand_id
1 'polypeptide(L)' 'PDPECFLLGAKVCDTVPENCIVFEDSFHGLEAGNRAKMTVVGLATTNSAEAIRDKADVVIQDFKEFGFEKMKEIMR' A
#
# COMPACT_ATOMS: atom_id res chain seq x y z
N PRO A 1 1.58 -8.42 -11.71
CA PRO A 1 1.99 -7.60 -10.55
C PRO A 1 3.38 -6.99 -10.72
N ASP A 2 3.52 -6.22 -11.79
CA ASP A 2 4.75 -5.53 -12.11
C ASP A 2 4.87 -4.27 -11.25
N PRO A 3 5.97 -4.09 -10.49
CA PRO A 3 6.12 -2.93 -9.61
C PRO A 3 6.52 -1.66 -10.36
N GLU A 4 6.77 -1.72 -11.66
CA GLU A 4 7.36 -0.61 -12.43
C GLU A 4 6.54 0.68 -12.31
N CYS A 5 5.22 0.58 -12.36
CA CYS A 5 4.35 1.75 -12.28
C CYS A 5 4.57 2.50 -10.95
N PHE A 6 4.64 1.77 -9.86
CA PHE A 6 4.85 2.37 -8.55
C PHE A 6 6.27 2.91 -8.40
N LEU A 7 7.25 2.20 -8.93
CA LEU A 7 8.64 2.65 -8.89
C LEU A 7 8.82 3.93 -9.69
N LEU A 8 8.18 4.01 -10.85
CA LEU A 8 8.21 5.22 -11.67
C LEU A 8 7.55 6.39 -10.94
N GLY A 9 6.43 6.13 -10.26
CA GLY A 9 5.76 7.14 -9.48
C GLY A 9 6.66 7.72 -8.40
N ALA A 10 7.38 6.86 -7.68
CA ALA A 10 8.31 7.32 -6.66
C ALA A 10 9.42 8.19 -7.27
N LYS A 11 9.94 7.79 -8.41
CA LYS A 11 10.99 8.54 -9.10
C LYS A 11 10.50 9.92 -9.54
N VAL A 12 9.29 9.98 -10.09
CA VAL A 12 8.71 11.25 -10.53
C VAL A 12 8.50 12.20 -9.34
N CYS A 13 8.13 11.65 -8.18
CA CYS A 13 7.96 12.43 -6.96
C CYS A 13 9.26 12.71 -6.23
N ASP A 14 10.39 12.31 -6.81
CA ASP A 14 11.73 12.51 -6.24
C ASP A 14 11.84 11.95 -4.82
N THR A 15 11.39 10.73 -4.66
CA THR A 15 11.46 10.03 -3.39
C THR A 15 11.89 8.58 -3.62
N VAL A 16 12.13 7.85 -2.52
CA VAL A 16 12.52 6.44 -2.60
C VAL A 16 11.31 5.58 -2.19
N PRO A 17 11.24 4.32 -2.69
CA PRO A 17 10.10 3.45 -2.38
C PRO A 17 9.83 3.27 -0.89
N GLU A 18 10.87 3.21 -0.07
CA GLU A 18 10.73 3.03 1.37
C GLU A 18 9.95 4.15 2.03
N ASN A 19 9.88 5.32 1.39
CA ASN A 19 9.13 6.48 1.89
C ASN A 19 7.76 6.62 1.25
N CYS A 20 7.30 5.60 0.54
CA CYS A 20 6.01 5.62 -0.15
C CYS A 20 5.00 4.69 0.50
N ILE A 21 3.74 5.08 0.45
CA ILE A 21 2.62 4.23 0.86
C ILE A 21 1.74 3.98 -0.36
N VAL A 22 1.39 2.72 -0.58
CA VAL A 22 0.47 2.32 -1.63
C VAL A 22 -0.85 1.90 -0.99
N PHE A 23 -1.97 2.48 -1.47
CA PHE A 23 -3.31 2.07 -1.09
C PHE A 23 -3.88 1.26 -2.24
N GLU A 24 -4.25 0.02 -1.99
CA GLU A 24 -4.64 -0.87 -3.06
C GLU A 24 -5.68 -1.89 -2.58
N ASP A 25 -6.64 -2.24 -3.46
CA ASP A 25 -7.69 -3.19 -3.13
C ASP A 25 -7.56 -4.51 -3.92
N SER A 26 -6.73 -4.58 -4.93
CA SER A 26 -6.59 -5.77 -5.76
C SER A 26 -5.34 -6.59 -5.36
N PHE A 27 -5.40 -7.90 -5.58
CA PHE A 27 -4.25 -8.76 -5.31
C PHE A 27 -3.04 -8.36 -6.15
N HIS A 28 -3.25 -8.02 -7.41
CA HIS A 28 -2.16 -7.62 -8.29
C HIS A 28 -1.50 -6.32 -7.82
N GLY A 29 -2.31 -5.36 -7.41
CA GLY A 29 -1.79 -4.08 -6.92
C GLY A 29 -1.05 -4.23 -5.60
N LEU A 30 -1.57 -5.07 -4.70
CA LEU A 30 -0.91 -5.35 -3.42
C LEU A 30 0.46 -5.98 -3.67
N GLU A 31 0.53 -6.96 -4.56
CA GLU A 31 1.80 -7.60 -4.88
C GLU A 31 2.77 -6.64 -5.54
N ALA A 32 2.27 -5.78 -6.44
CA ALA A 32 3.13 -4.78 -7.09
C ALA A 32 3.73 -3.82 -6.07
N GLY A 33 2.94 -3.38 -5.10
CA GLY A 33 3.43 -2.51 -4.03
C GLY A 33 4.50 -3.20 -3.19
N ASN A 34 4.29 -4.47 -2.86
CA ASN A 34 5.27 -5.26 -2.12
C ASN A 34 6.56 -5.43 -2.90
N ARG A 35 6.45 -5.71 -4.20
CA ARG A 35 7.65 -5.85 -5.06
C ARG A 35 8.39 -4.53 -5.22
N ALA A 36 7.67 -3.43 -5.13
CA ALA A 36 8.29 -2.11 -5.21
C ALA A 36 8.97 -1.70 -3.90
N LYS A 37 8.85 -2.51 -2.85
CA LYS A 37 9.42 -2.24 -1.52
C LYS A 37 8.78 -1.03 -0.85
N MET A 38 7.51 -0.80 -1.13
CA MET A 38 6.73 0.26 -0.52
C MET A 38 5.91 -0.28 0.64
N THR A 39 5.47 0.60 1.53
CA THR A 39 4.50 0.23 2.56
C THR A 39 3.13 0.08 1.88
N VAL A 40 2.49 -1.05 2.07
CA VAL A 40 1.23 -1.36 1.41
C VAL A 40 0.09 -1.36 2.41
N VAL A 41 -0.91 -0.53 2.12
CA VAL A 41 -2.17 -0.49 2.88
C VAL A 41 -3.24 -1.13 2.01
N GLY A 42 -3.76 -2.26 2.45
CA GLY A 42 -4.80 -2.96 1.72
C GLY A 42 -6.18 -2.44 2.08
N LEU A 43 -6.99 -2.20 1.06
CA LEU A 43 -8.37 -1.76 1.24
C LEU A 43 -9.30 -2.97 1.10
N ALA A 44 -10.02 -3.29 2.17
CA ALA A 44 -10.92 -4.42 2.19
C ALA A 44 -12.29 -4.04 1.61
N THR A 45 -12.28 -3.58 0.37
CA THR A 45 -13.49 -3.14 -0.34
C THR A 45 -13.99 -4.22 -1.30
N THR A 46 -13.11 -4.69 -2.18
CA THR A 46 -13.46 -5.73 -3.15
C THR A 46 -13.23 -7.12 -2.57
N ASN A 47 -12.11 -7.29 -1.85
CA ASN A 47 -11.76 -8.55 -1.19
C ASN A 47 -11.90 -8.37 0.31
N SER A 48 -12.15 -9.46 1.04
CA SER A 48 -12.27 -9.40 2.48
C SER A 48 -10.91 -9.07 3.13
N ALA A 49 -10.94 -8.49 4.32
CA ALA A 49 -9.72 -8.18 5.06
C ALA A 49 -8.88 -9.44 5.28
N GLU A 50 -9.54 -10.57 5.56
CA GLU A 50 -8.84 -11.83 5.76
C GLU A 50 -8.11 -12.29 4.50
N ALA A 51 -8.73 -12.11 3.33
CA ALA A 51 -8.15 -12.55 2.06
C ALA A 51 -6.88 -11.77 1.71
N ILE A 52 -6.77 -10.50 2.11
CA ILE A 52 -5.64 -9.66 1.74
C ILE A 52 -4.64 -9.43 2.89
N ARG A 53 -4.93 -9.96 4.07
CA ARG A 53 -4.11 -9.70 5.25
C ARG A 53 -2.62 -10.01 5.04
N ASP A 54 -2.33 -11.13 4.39
CA ASP A 54 -0.95 -11.55 4.18
C ASP A 54 -0.25 -10.81 3.05
N LYS A 55 -0.98 -9.98 2.34
CA LYS A 55 -0.48 -9.27 1.15
C LYS A 55 -0.25 -7.79 1.38
N ALA A 56 -0.55 -7.31 2.59
CA ALA A 56 -0.44 -5.89 2.91
C ALA A 56 0.21 -5.73 4.28
N ASP A 57 0.84 -4.60 4.50
CA ASP A 57 1.40 -4.27 5.81
C ASP A 57 0.31 -3.88 6.79
N VAL A 58 -0.73 -3.22 6.28
CA VAL A 58 -1.88 -2.80 7.08
C VAL A 58 -3.13 -3.03 6.22
N VAL A 59 -4.22 -3.43 6.85
CA VAL A 59 -5.50 -3.59 6.17
C VAL A 59 -6.53 -2.68 6.83
N ILE A 60 -7.26 -1.90 6.03
CA ILE A 60 -8.33 -1.03 6.50
C ILE A 60 -9.60 -1.31 5.71
N GLN A 61 -10.76 -1.00 6.31
CA GLN A 61 -12.04 -1.20 5.64
C GLN A 61 -12.35 -0.05 4.69
N ASP A 62 -11.99 1.16 5.08
CA ASP A 62 -12.16 2.34 4.25
C ASP A 62 -11.20 3.43 4.75
N PHE A 63 -11.17 4.55 4.04
CA PHE A 63 -10.27 5.65 4.39
C PHE A 63 -10.62 6.35 5.70
N LYS A 64 -11.81 6.12 6.25
CA LYS A 64 -12.18 6.71 7.53
C LYS A 64 -11.35 6.16 8.68
N GLU A 65 -10.85 4.94 8.52
CA GLU A 65 -9.98 4.32 9.53
C GLU A 65 -8.55 4.86 9.46
N PHE A 66 -8.22 5.62 8.43
CA PHE A 66 -6.85 6.02 8.16
C PHE A 66 -6.66 7.51 8.35
N GLY A 67 -6.30 7.91 9.57
CA GLY A 67 -6.02 9.30 9.89
C GLY A 67 -4.52 9.60 9.82
N PHE A 68 -4.20 10.85 10.04
CA PHE A 68 -2.82 11.33 10.00
C PHE A 68 -1.93 10.61 11.01
N GLU A 69 -2.45 10.35 12.21
CA GLU A 69 -1.69 9.65 13.24
C GLU A 69 -1.33 8.24 12.81
N LYS A 70 -2.26 7.53 12.16
CA LYS A 70 -2.01 6.18 11.70
C LYS A 70 -0.97 6.17 10.59
N MET A 71 -1.02 7.17 9.71
CA MET A 71 -0.02 7.32 8.66
C MET A 71 1.37 7.51 9.25
N LYS A 72 1.50 8.31 10.29
CA LYS A 72 2.78 8.53 10.95
C LYS A 72 3.33 7.25 11.56
N GLU A 73 2.46 6.42 12.15
CA GLU A 73 2.87 5.14 12.72
C GLU A 73 3.45 4.21 11.66
N ILE A 74 2.82 4.18 10.48
CA ILE A 74 3.23 3.29 9.39
C ILE A 74 4.53 3.75 8.76
N MET A 75 4.72 5.06 8.65
CA MET A 75 5.88 5.63 7.98
C MET A 75 7.16 5.71 8.84
N ARG A 76 7.10 5.22 10.04
CA ARG A 76 8.26 5.27 10.96
C ARG A 76 9.45 4.46 10.52
#